data_464e06eefa4e77c39648e44a3c742fb5
#
_entry.id   464e06eefa4e77c39648e44a3c742fb5
#
_cell.length_a   1.000
_cell.length_b   1.000
_cell.length_c   1.000
_cell.angle_alpha   90.00
_cell.angle_beta   90.00
_cell.angle_gamma   90.00
#
_symmetry.space_group_name_H-M   'P 1'
#
loop_
_entity.id
_entity.type
_entity.pdbx_description
1 polymer ?
#
loop_
_entity_poly.entity_id
_entity_poly.type
_entity_poly.pdbx_seq_one_letter_code
_entity_poly.pdbx_strand_id
1 'polypeptide(L)'
;MRCIVVGLGVQGEKRAICAGKDYVSSVDPVNPKADFKKIQDVPLIAYDAALVCVPDNQKIHIIKYLIKNQKHILIEKPLLTNNLNMIKNIEKMAKQMKVVCYTAYNNRFEPHYIRMKKLITSGKLGKIYSCRMFYGNGTARLVKNSKWRDKDQGVLTDLGSHLLDTTKFWWDDIGEKFKFYSKNCFENRSPDHVIIGSEESSPRIELEMSLVMWRNHFTCDVLAEKGSAHISSLCKWGPTTFVYRKRVLPSGKPIERKITLKKKDPTWVLEYEYFKNICKKSQKTDLSRDYWILKVLQKIQRGK
;
A
#
# COMPACT_ATOMS: atom_id res chain seq x y z
N MET A 1 9.80 20.30 -8.63
CA MET A 1 9.88 19.98 -7.19
C MET A 1 11.18 19.24 -6.96
N ARG A 2 12.05 19.76 -6.14
CA ARG A 2 13.35 19.11 -5.80
C ARG A 2 13.08 18.16 -4.64
N CYS A 3 13.58 16.93 -4.73
CA CYS A 3 13.35 15.96 -3.66
C CYS A 3 14.63 15.20 -3.28
N ILE A 4 14.70 14.83 -2.01
CA ILE A 4 15.73 13.95 -1.46
C ILE A 4 15.15 12.57 -1.16
N VAL A 5 15.99 11.56 -1.16
CA VAL A 5 15.64 10.21 -0.71
C VAL A 5 16.27 9.98 0.65
N VAL A 6 15.44 9.62 1.65
CA VAL A 6 15.91 9.31 3.01
C VAL A 6 15.75 7.81 3.25
N GLY A 7 16.89 7.12 3.37
CA GLY A 7 17.00 5.67 3.34
C GLY A 7 17.30 5.14 1.93
N LEU A 8 18.58 4.92 1.60
CA LEU A 8 19.05 4.47 0.29
C LEU A 8 19.23 2.93 0.24
N GLY A 9 18.19 2.21 0.68
CA GLY A 9 18.04 0.78 0.43
C GLY A 9 17.32 0.50 -0.88
N VAL A 10 16.89 -0.75 -1.11
CA VAL A 10 16.21 -1.19 -2.35
C VAL A 10 15.03 -0.29 -2.74
N GLN A 11 14.23 0.14 -1.77
CA GLN A 11 13.08 1.02 -2.06
C GLN A 11 13.53 2.45 -2.33
N GLY A 12 14.54 2.94 -1.62
CA GLY A 12 15.10 4.28 -1.84
C GLY A 12 15.72 4.43 -3.23
N GLU A 13 16.47 3.45 -3.70
CA GLU A 13 17.01 3.44 -5.06
C GLU A 13 15.91 3.51 -6.13
N LYS A 14 14.83 2.72 -5.95
CA LYS A 14 13.66 2.79 -6.84
C LYS A 14 13.00 4.16 -6.82
N ARG A 15 12.87 4.78 -5.64
CA ARG A 15 12.30 6.12 -5.51
C ARG A 15 13.17 7.18 -6.17
N ALA A 16 14.49 7.09 -6.06
CA ALA A 16 15.43 7.98 -6.75
C ALA A 16 15.24 7.88 -8.27
N ILE A 17 15.16 6.65 -8.81
CA ILE A 17 14.89 6.41 -10.23
C ILE A 17 13.55 7.03 -10.67
N CYS A 18 12.48 6.82 -9.87
CA CYS A 18 11.15 7.37 -10.19
C CYS A 18 11.10 8.89 -10.11
N ALA A 19 11.88 9.50 -9.22
CA ALA A 19 11.97 10.95 -9.10
C ALA A 19 12.73 11.59 -10.30
N GLY A 20 13.64 10.85 -10.93
CA GLY A 20 14.36 11.29 -12.11
C GLY A 20 15.02 12.64 -11.89
N LYS A 21 14.71 13.63 -12.76
CA LYS A 21 15.27 14.99 -12.67
C LYS A 21 14.91 15.78 -11.42
N ASP A 22 13.89 15.34 -10.68
CA ASP A 22 13.50 15.96 -9.41
C ASP A 22 14.39 15.51 -8.24
N TYR A 23 15.12 14.38 -8.38
CA TYR A 23 16.06 13.86 -7.38
C TYR A 23 17.29 14.76 -7.26
N VAL A 24 17.59 15.17 -6.02
CA VAL A 24 18.74 16.08 -5.72
C VAL A 24 19.84 15.35 -4.97
N SER A 25 19.49 14.62 -3.92
CA SER A 25 20.45 13.92 -3.07
C SER A 25 19.78 12.81 -2.24
N SER A 26 20.63 12.01 -1.60
CA SER A 26 20.23 10.92 -0.72
C SER A 26 20.82 11.04 0.68
N VAL A 27 20.11 10.46 1.63
CA VAL A 27 20.53 10.39 3.05
C VAL A 27 20.45 8.94 3.51
N ASP A 28 21.56 8.39 3.96
CA ASP A 28 21.59 7.05 4.57
C ASP A 28 22.81 6.93 5.49
N PRO A 29 22.64 6.55 6.79
CA PRO A 29 23.75 6.46 7.71
C PRO A 29 24.74 5.34 7.39
N VAL A 30 24.28 4.29 6.69
CA VAL A 30 25.04 3.06 6.44
C VAL A 30 25.52 2.95 4.99
N ASN A 31 24.64 3.25 4.02
CA ASN A 31 24.98 3.12 2.60
C ASN A 31 26.10 4.11 2.20
N PRO A 32 27.27 3.63 1.74
CA PRO A 32 28.39 4.52 1.37
C PRO A 32 28.09 5.37 0.12
N LYS A 33 27.09 4.98 -0.69
CA LYS A 33 26.69 5.73 -1.90
C LYS A 33 25.80 6.93 -1.58
N ALA A 34 25.35 7.08 -0.32
CA ALA A 34 24.51 8.21 0.07
C ALA A 34 25.34 9.49 0.19
N ASP A 35 24.77 10.59 -0.30
CA ASP A 35 25.41 11.90 -0.31
C ASP A 35 25.59 12.46 1.13
N PHE A 36 24.64 12.15 2.01
CA PHE A 36 24.64 12.60 3.40
C PHE A 36 24.39 11.43 4.37
N LYS A 37 24.96 11.52 5.58
CA LYS A 37 24.75 10.53 6.63
C LYS A 37 23.55 10.86 7.53
N LYS A 38 23.23 12.13 7.69
CA LYS A 38 22.10 12.60 8.52
C LYS A 38 21.26 13.58 7.72
N ILE A 39 19.96 13.56 7.95
CA ILE A 39 19.03 14.47 7.27
C ILE A 39 19.26 15.93 7.64
N GLN A 40 19.80 16.18 8.85
CA GLN A 40 20.13 17.52 9.32
C GLN A 40 21.30 18.16 8.55
N ASP A 41 22.15 17.35 7.90
CA ASP A 41 23.29 17.82 7.13
C ASP A 41 22.88 18.33 5.74
N VAL A 42 21.66 18.01 5.29
CA VAL A 42 21.13 18.46 4.01
C VAL A 42 20.63 19.89 4.14
N PRO A 43 21.16 20.86 3.36
CA PRO A 43 20.66 22.23 3.40
C PRO A 43 19.15 22.31 3.11
N LEU A 44 18.39 22.93 3.99
CA LEU A 44 16.93 23.00 3.86
C LEU A 44 16.49 23.69 2.56
N ILE A 45 17.26 24.60 2.05
CA ILE A 45 16.97 25.30 0.79
C ILE A 45 17.16 24.39 -0.45
N ALA A 46 17.87 23.28 -0.33
CA ALA A 46 18.20 22.42 -1.45
C ALA A 46 17.01 21.58 -1.95
N TYR A 47 15.99 21.34 -1.12
CA TYR A 47 14.87 20.45 -1.45
C TYR A 47 13.51 20.97 -0.95
N ASP A 48 12.46 20.52 -1.63
CA ASP A 48 11.08 20.87 -1.36
C ASP A 48 10.31 19.69 -0.72
N ALA A 49 10.76 18.46 -1.01
CA ALA A 49 10.13 17.22 -0.55
C ALA A 49 11.15 16.13 -0.20
N ALA A 50 10.74 15.17 0.62
CA ALA A 50 11.52 13.99 0.96
C ALA A 50 10.73 12.69 0.68
N LEU A 51 11.40 11.70 0.08
CA LEU A 51 10.91 10.35 -0.16
C LEU A 51 11.49 9.46 0.95
N VAL A 52 10.67 9.16 1.97
CA VAL A 52 11.13 8.51 3.21
C VAL A 52 11.02 7.00 3.09
N CYS A 53 12.15 6.32 2.94
CA CYS A 53 12.29 4.89 2.69
C CYS A 53 13.05 4.16 3.82
N VAL A 54 12.89 4.61 5.05
CA VAL A 54 13.57 4.06 6.23
C VAL A 54 12.73 3.00 6.95
N PRO A 55 13.34 2.16 7.80
CA PRO A 55 12.60 1.24 8.68
C PRO A 55 11.60 1.96 9.58
N ASP A 56 10.54 1.25 10.01
CA ASP A 56 9.39 1.84 10.72
C ASP A 56 9.77 2.58 12.00
N ASN A 57 10.76 2.07 12.75
CA ASN A 57 11.23 2.70 13.99
C ASN A 57 11.87 4.09 13.78
N GLN A 58 12.31 4.41 12.57
CA GLN A 58 12.91 5.70 12.23
C GLN A 58 11.91 6.67 11.60
N LYS A 59 10.83 6.16 10.99
CA LYS A 59 9.89 6.97 10.20
C LYS A 59 9.34 8.18 10.96
N ILE A 60 8.83 7.97 12.17
CA ILE A 60 8.12 9.02 12.92
C ILE A 60 9.02 10.20 13.25
N HIS A 61 10.28 9.94 13.63
CA HIS A 61 11.23 11.01 13.94
C HIS A 61 11.52 11.86 12.69
N ILE A 62 11.81 11.21 11.58
CA ILE A 62 12.10 11.88 10.30
C ILE A 62 10.90 12.67 9.78
N ILE A 63 9.69 12.08 9.84
CA ILE A 63 8.46 12.77 9.45
C ILE A 63 8.26 14.05 10.25
N LYS A 64 8.40 14.00 11.58
CA LYS A 64 8.27 15.18 12.44
C LYS A 64 9.31 16.25 12.13
N TYR A 65 10.56 15.87 11.87
CA TYR A 65 11.62 16.79 11.45
C TYR A 65 11.24 17.49 10.14
N LEU A 66 10.80 16.74 9.13
CA LEU A 66 10.42 17.27 7.82
C LEU A 66 9.20 18.21 7.90
N ILE A 67 8.18 17.86 8.68
CA ILE A 67 7.01 18.72 8.91
C ILE A 67 7.42 20.04 9.54
N LYS A 68 8.24 20.03 10.59
CA LYS A 68 8.72 21.23 11.27
C LYS A 68 9.48 22.17 10.30
N ASN A 69 10.18 21.59 9.32
CA ASN A 69 10.93 22.34 8.32
C ASN A 69 10.14 22.58 7.02
N GLN A 70 8.82 22.44 7.07
CA GLN A 70 7.89 22.70 5.96
C GLN A 70 8.22 21.93 4.66
N LYS A 71 8.65 20.66 4.78
CA LYS A 71 8.94 19.79 3.64
C LYS A 71 7.80 18.82 3.38
N HIS A 72 7.40 18.67 2.10
CA HIS A 72 6.45 17.63 1.71
C HIS A 72 7.05 16.24 1.85
N ILE A 73 6.22 15.24 2.12
CA ILE A 73 6.72 13.90 2.48
C ILE A 73 5.93 12.82 1.73
N LEU A 74 6.64 12.00 0.96
CA LEU A 74 6.15 10.70 0.52
C LEU A 74 6.76 9.64 1.44
N ILE A 75 5.92 8.89 2.14
CA ILE A 75 6.31 7.92 3.17
C ILE A 75 6.14 6.51 2.62
N GLU A 76 7.20 5.69 2.63
CA GLU A 76 7.05 4.28 2.29
C GLU A 76 6.10 3.54 3.23
N LYS A 77 5.22 2.76 2.62
CA LYS A 77 4.22 1.93 3.33
C LYS A 77 4.88 0.83 4.20
N PRO A 78 4.18 0.32 5.19
CA PRO A 78 3.04 0.93 5.87
C PRO A 78 3.49 2.03 6.84
N LEU A 79 2.59 2.93 7.21
CA LEU A 79 2.83 3.89 8.29
C LEU A 79 2.40 3.25 9.61
N LEU A 80 3.34 2.58 10.27
CA LEU A 80 3.10 1.90 11.54
C LEU A 80 3.54 2.72 12.74
N THR A 81 2.74 2.69 13.78
CA THR A 81 3.07 3.26 15.09
C THR A 81 2.44 2.42 16.21
N ASN A 82 3.02 2.46 17.39
CA ASN A 82 2.44 1.79 18.57
C ASN A 82 1.18 2.49 19.09
N ASN A 83 0.99 3.76 18.74
CA ASN A 83 -0.10 4.60 19.23
C ASN A 83 -0.87 5.22 18.04
N LEU A 84 -2.15 4.88 17.90
CA LEU A 84 -3.05 5.43 16.89
C LEU A 84 -3.11 6.96 16.89
N ASN A 85 -3.03 7.60 18.06
CA ASN A 85 -3.04 9.05 18.17
C ASN A 85 -1.82 9.70 17.48
N MET A 86 -0.73 8.95 17.28
CA MET A 86 0.44 9.46 16.57
C MET A 86 0.11 9.81 15.13
N ILE A 87 -0.68 8.99 14.43
CA ILE A 87 -1.11 9.28 13.04
C ILE A 87 -1.95 10.57 13.01
N LYS A 88 -2.90 10.72 13.94
CA LYS A 88 -3.72 11.93 14.04
C LYS A 88 -2.86 13.18 14.34
N ASN A 89 -1.86 13.03 15.20
CA ASN A 89 -0.94 14.12 15.53
C ASN A 89 -0.09 14.53 14.33
N ILE A 90 0.44 13.56 13.56
CA ILE A 90 1.18 13.82 12.32
C ILE A 90 0.28 14.55 11.32
N GLU A 91 -0.94 14.09 11.12
CA GLU A 91 -1.90 14.72 10.23
C GLU A 91 -2.21 16.17 10.64
N LYS A 92 -2.47 16.40 11.94
CA LYS A 92 -2.70 17.73 12.51
C LYS A 92 -1.50 18.66 12.29
N MET A 93 -0.29 18.20 12.63
CA MET A 93 0.95 18.96 12.43
C MET A 93 1.15 19.30 10.94
N ALA A 94 0.97 18.32 10.04
CA ALA A 94 1.11 18.54 8.60
C ALA A 94 0.11 19.59 8.08
N LYS A 95 -1.14 19.54 8.52
CA LYS A 95 -2.18 20.53 8.17
C LYS A 95 -1.81 21.93 8.68
N GLN A 96 -1.32 22.03 9.92
CA GLN A 96 -0.89 23.31 10.51
C GLN A 96 0.29 23.94 9.74
N MET A 97 1.27 23.11 9.37
CA MET A 97 2.46 23.54 8.62
C MET A 97 2.22 23.63 7.11
N LYS A 98 1.00 23.35 6.61
CA LYS A 98 0.61 23.36 5.20
C LYS A 98 1.50 22.46 4.31
N VAL A 99 1.96 21.34 4.84
CA VAL A 99 2.73 20.33 4.09
C VAL A 99 1.88 19.12 3.77
N VAL A 100 2.23 18.44 2.70
CA VAL A 100 1.61 17.18 2.29
C VAL A 100 2.41 16.01 2.87
N CYS A 101 1.75 15.16 3.64
CA CYS A 101 2.23 13.83 4.01
C CYS A 101 1.38 12.80 3.28
N TYR A 102 2.00 11.93 2.49
CA TYR A 102 1.33 10.91 1.68
C TYR A 102 2.02 9.57 1.86
N THR A 103 1.25 8.54 2.25
CA THR A 103 1.77 7.17 2.36
C THR A 103 1.64 6.44 1.04
N ALA A 104 2.75 5.86 0.59
CA ALA A 104 2.94 5.33 -0.73
C ALA A 104 2.36 3.91 -0.88
N TYR A 105 1.10 3.83 -1.27
CA TYR A 105 0.42 2.60 -1.67
C TYR A 105 0.27 2.55 -3.19
N ASN A 106 1.35 2.22 -3.89
CA ASN A 106 1.44 2.25 -5.36
C ASN A 106 0.39 1.38 -6.07
N ASN A 107 -0.11 0.33 -5.43
CA ASN A 107 -1.15 -0.54 -6.01
C ASN A 107 -2.44 0.22 -6.36
N ARG A 108 -2.73 1.38 -5.76
CA ARG A 108 -3.85 2.26 -6.15
C ARG A 108 -3.79 2.71 -7.61
N PHE A 109 -2.58 2.69 -8.19
CA PHE A 109 -2.30 3.08 -9.58
C PHE A 109 -2.22 1.89 -10.53
N GLU A 110 -2.47 0.67 -10.04
CA GLU A 110 -2.61 -0.50 -10.89
C GLU A 110 -3.86 -0.34 -11.80
N PRO A 111 -3.70 -0.43 -13.14
CA PRO A 111 -4.80 -0.12 -14.06
C PRO A 111 -6.08 -0.90 -13.81
N HIS A 112 -5.96 -2.18 -13.44
CA HIS A 112 -7.13 -3.00 -13.15
C HIS A 112 -7.72 -2.73 -11.76
N TYR A 113 -6.95 -2.20 -10.81
CA TYR A 113 -7.51 -1.72 -9.53
C TYR A 113 -8.37 -0.47 -9.75
N ILE A 114 -7.90 0.46 -10.58
CA ILE A 114 -8.66 1.65 -10.97
C ILE A 114 -9.94 1.25 -11.72
N ARG A 115 -9.85 0.23 -12.59
CA ARG A 115 -11.01 -0.30 -13.34
C ARG A 115 -12.01 -0.96 -12.39
N MET A 116 -11.55 -1.76 -11.43
CA MET A 116 -12.39 -2.37 -10.39
C MET A 116 -13.11 -1.29 -9.57
N LYS A 117 -12.39 -0.28 -9.10
CA LYS A 117 -13.02 0.84 -8.38
C LYS A 117 -14.13 1.49 -9.20
N LYS A 118 -13.84 1.83 -10.47
CA LYS A 118 -14.85 2.42 -11.38
C LYS A 118 -16.06 1.53 -11.57
N LEU A 119 -15.87 0.22 -11.66
CA LEU A 119 -16.97 -0.72 -11.82
C LEU A 119 -17.83 -0.81 -10.55
N ILE A 120 -17.20 -0.88 -9.37
CA ILE A 120 -17.88 -0.90 -8.07
C ILE A 120 -18.68 0.40 -7.88
N THR A 121 -18.04 1.55 -8.05
CA THR A 121 -18.69 2.86 -7.84
C THR A 121 -19.77 3.19 -8.88
N SER A 122 -19.75 2.56 -10.05
CA SER A 122 -20.81 2.75 -11.07
C SER A 122 -22.14 2.08 -10.72
N GLY A 123 -22.20 1.26 -9.68
CA GLY A 123 -23.41 0.49 -9.31
C GLY A 123 -23.79 -0.63 -10.29
N LYS A 124 -23.02 -0.86 -11.37
CA LYS A 124 -23.32 -1.89 -12.40
C LYS A 124 -23.33 -3.31 -11.84
N LEU A 125 -22.60 -3.55 -10.77
CA LEU A 125 -22.57 -4.84 -10.08
C LEU A 125 -23.79 -5.06 -9.16
N GLY A 126 -24.52 -4.00 -8.79
CA GLY A 126 -25.55 -4.07 -7.75
C GLY A 126 -24.92 -4.26 -6.36
N LYS A 127 -25.62 -4.93 -5.46
CA LYS A 127 -25.11 -5.24 -4.11
C LYS A 127 -23.90 -6.15 -4.20
N ILE A 128 -22.77 -5.73 -3.63
CA ILE A 128 -21.56 -6.57 -3.54
C ILE A 128 -21.75 -7.57 -2.40
N TYR A 129 -21.61 -8.86 -2.71
CA TYR A 129 -21.71 -9.93 -1.71
C TYR A 129 -20.39 -10.20 -1.02
N SER A 130 -19.33 -10.38 -1.84
CA SER A 130 -18.01 -10.70 -1.31
C SER A 130 -16.88 -10.20 -2.21
N CYS A 131 -15.72 -10.00 -1.59
CA CYS A 131 -14.45 -9.80 -2.26
C CYS A 131 -13.40 -10.70 -1.63
N ARG A 132 -12.73 -11.53 -2.43
CA ARG A 132 -11.59 -12.33 -2.03
C ARG A 132 -10.36 -11.84 -2.79
N MET A 133 -9.27 -11.58 -2.06
CA MET A 133 -7.97 -11.21 -2.65
C MET A 133 -6.88 -12.12 -2.13
N PHE A 134 -6.05 -12.62 -3.03
CA PHE A 134 -4.80 -13.31 -2.73
C PHE A 134 -3.62 -12.49 -3.23
N TYR A 135 -2.60 -12.34 -2.40
CA TYR A 135 -1.34 -11.71 -2.76
C TYR A 135 -0.17 -12.53 -2.24
N GLY A 136 0.60 -13.16 -3.12
CA GLY A 136 1.73 -13.99 -2.76
C GLY A 136 3.01 -13.66 -3.51
N ASN A 137 4.14 -13.92 -2.85
CA ASN A 137 5.47 -13.88 -3.45
C ASN A 137 6.39 -14.94 -2.81
N GLY A 138 7.58 -15.15 -3.36
CA GLY A 138 8.54 -16.15 -2.90
C GLY A 138 9.68 -15.57 -2.07
N THR A 139 9.41 -14.61 -1.18
CA THR A 139 10.46 -13.89 -0.44
C THR A 139 10.70 -14.39 0.99
N ALA A 140 10.10 -15.52 1.41
CA ALA A 140 10.22 -16.03 2.77
C ALA A 140 11.68 -16.13 3.24
N ARG A 141 12.57 -16.74 2.46
CA ARG A 141 14.00 -16.86 2.80
C ARG A 141 14.72 -15.51 2.89
N LEU A 142 14.38 -14.55 2.03
CA LEU A 142 14.93 -13.19 2.10
C LEU A 142 14.47 -12.48 3.37
N VAL A 143 13.24 -12.71 3.79
CA VAL A 143 12.68 -12.16 5.03
C VAL A 143 13.37 -12.81 6.24
N LYS A 144 13.48 -14.16 6.27
CA LYS A 144 14.17 -14.93 7.33
C LYS A 144 15.59 -14.44 7.58
N ASN A 145 16.32 -14.12 6.53
CA ASN A 145 17.70 -13.63 6.61
C ASN A 145 17.81 -12.14 6.99
N SER A 146 16.68 -11.44 7.08
CA SER A 146 16.65 -10.01 7.43
C SER A 146 16.44 -9.81 8.92
N LYS A 147 17.40 -9.16 9.59
CA LYS A 147 17.34 -8.89 11.04
C LYS A 147 16.14 -8.05 11.48
N TRP A 148 15.48 -7.33 10.56
CA TRP A 148 14.39 -6.40 10.87
C TRP A 148 13.03 -6.76 10.25
N ARG A 149 12.98 -7.69 9.28
CA ARG A 149 11.73 -8.07 8.60
C ARG A 149 11.04 -9.29 9.22
N ASP A 150 11.82 -10.29 9.68
CA ASP A 150 11.29 -11.53 10.25
C ASP A 150 10.86 -11.34 11.72
N LYS A 151 9.86 -10.50 11.94
CA LYS A 151 9.32 -10.17 13.25
C LYS A 151 7.87 -9.71 13.21
N ASP A 152 7.27 -9.54 14.36
CA ASP A 152 5.93 -8.98 14.60
C ASP A 152 4.85 -9.73 13.80
N GLN A 153 4.14 -9.03 12.92
CA GLN A 153 3.04 -9.58 12.14
C GLN A 153 3.47 -10.12 10.75
N GLY A 154 4.76 -10.08 10.43
CA GLY A 154 5.33 -10.64 9.21
C GLY A 154 4.59 -10.21 7.93
N VAL A 155 4.09 -11.20 7.17
CA VAL A 155 3.40 -10.97 5.89
C VAL A 155 2.15 -10.10 6.01
N LEU A 156 1.47 -10.10 7.17
CA LEU A 156 0.27 -9.28 7.38
C LEU A 156 0.60 -7.78 7.31
N THR A 157 1.70 -7.33 7.88
CA THR A 157 2.13 -5.94 7.75
C THR A 157 2.73 -5.62 6.39
N ASP A 158 3.42 -6.57 5.77
CA ASP A 158 4.08 -6.35 4.47
C ASP A 158 3.07 -6.38 3.30
N LEU A 159 2.49 -7.53 2.99
CA LEU A 159 1.54 -7.70 1.89
C LEU A 159 0.09 -7.38 2.30
N GLY A 160 -0.28 -7.69 3.54
CA GLY A 160 -1.62 -7.43 4.05
C GLY A 160 -1.96 -5.95 4.12
N SER A 161 -0.98 -5.07 4.40
CA SER A 161 -1.21 -3.62 4.34
C SER A 161 -1.62 -3.14 2.95
N HIS A 162 -1.07 -3.73 1.87
CA HIS A 162 -1.50 -3.46 0.50
C HIS A 162 -2.94 -3.91 0.24
N LEU A 163 -3.32 -5.10 0.73
CA LEU A 163 -4.67 -5.62 0.56
C LEU A 163 -5.69 -4.81 1.35
N LEU A 164 -5.37 -4.42 2.59
CA LEU A 164 -6.21 -3.53 3.40
C LEU A 164 -6.35 -2.15 2.73
N ASP A 165 -5.26 -1.58 2.22
CA ASP A 165 -5.30 -0.33 1.48
C ASP A 165 -6.20 -0.43 0.24
N THR A 166 -6.09 -1.53 -0.52
CA THR A 166 -6.93 -1.79 -1.70
C THR A 166 -8.39 -1.91 -1.30
N THR A 167 -8.70 -2.60 -0.20
CA THR A 167 -10.05 -2.71 0.35
C THR A 167 -10.62 -1.32 0.64
N LYS A 168 -9.89 -0.49 1.39
CA LYS A 168 -10.31 0.88 1.71
C LYS A 168 -10.31 1.82 0.49
N PHE A 169 -9.54 1.51 -0.54
CA PHE A 169 -9.56 2.24 -1.82
C PHE A 169 -10.82 1.95 -2.63
N TRP A 170 -11.35 0.72 -2.60
CA TRP A 170 -12.55 0.34 -3.33
C TRP A 170 -13.84 0.65 -2.56
N TRP A 171 -13.81 0.52 -1.24
CA TRP A 171 -14.96 0.77 -0.36
C TRP A 171 -14.58 1.77 0.74
N ASP A 172 -15.04 3.00 0.58
CA ASP A 172 -14.75 4.06 1.56
C ASP A 172 -15.42 3.78 2.91
N ASP A 173 -16.62 3.18 2.90
CA ASP A 173 -17.39 2.80 4.10
C ASP A 173 -17.26 1.30 4.38
N ILE A 174 -16.05 0.86 4.74
CA ILE A 174 -15.77 -0.50 5.21
C ILE A 174 -15.40 -0.46 6.68
N GLY A 175 -16.02 -1.34 7.48
CA GLY A 175 -15.71 -1.46 8.90
C GLY A 175 -14.30 -1.96 9.17
N GLU A 176 -13.95 -1.98 10.45
CA GLU A 176 -12.60 -2.28 10.92
C GLU A 176 -12.52 -3.60 11.69
N LYS A 177 -13.60 -4.39 11.68
CA LYS A 177 -13.69 -5.69 12.37
C LYS A 177 -13.23 -6.80 11.43
N PHE A 178 -11.97 -7.18 11.58
CA PHE A 178 -11.36 -8.31 10.90
C PHE A 178 -10.85 -9.31 11.93
N LYS A 179 -10.82 -10.59 11.56
CA LYS A 179 -10.26 -11.67 12.37
C LYS A 179 -9.36 -12.58 11.55
N PHE A 180 -8.48 -13.31 12.23
CA PHE A 180 -7.73 -14.38 11.61
C PHE A 180 -8.65 -15.57 11.29
N TYR A 181 -8.55 -16.07 10.06
CA TYR A 181 -9.01 -17.41 9.69
C TYR A 181 -7.87 -18.41 9.75
N SER A 182 -6.64 -17.97 9.40
CA SER A 182 -5.43 -18.77 9.49
C SER A 182 -4.22 -17.87 9.70
N LYS A 183 -3.23 -18.35 10.46
CA LYS A 183 -1.97 -17.67 10.73
C LYS A 183 -0.88 -18.71 10.90
N ASN A 184 0.04 -18.80 9.95
CA ASN A 184 1.08 -19.83 9.89
C ASN A 184 2.47 -19.22 9.74
N CYS A 185 3.45 -19.93 10.32
CA CYS A 185 4.89 -19.65 10.21
C CYS A 185 5.54 -20.90 9.60
N PHE A 186 5.49 -21.04 8.28
CA PHE A 186 6.01 -22.25 7.60
C PHE A 186 7.54 -22.24 7.49
N GLU A 187 8.11 -21.12 7.08
CA GLU A 187 9.56 -20.99 6.89
C GLU A 187 10.19 -19.90 7.79
N ASN A 188 9.43 -18.92 8.23
CA ASN A 188 9.88 -17.76 9.01
C ASN A 188 9.48 -17.88 10.49
N ARG A 189 10.11 -17.07 11.36
CA ARG A 189 9.70 -16.91 12.77
C ARG A 189 8.42 -16.09 12.88
N SER A 190 8.29 -15.07 12.04
CA SER A 190 7.05 -14.30 11.91
C SER A 190 6.10 -14.94 10.92
N PRO A 191 4.80 -14.64 10.98
CA PRO A 191 3.83 -15.23 10.03
C PRO A 191 4.22 -14.95 8.58
N ASP A 192 4.30 -16.01 7.79
CA ASP A 192 4.64 -15.98 6.36
C ASP A 192 3.46 -16.40 5.46
N HIS A 193 2.39 -16.91 6.05
CA HIS A 193 1.11 -17.16 5.40
C HIS A 193 -0.03 -16.80 6.36
N VAL A 194 -0.94 -15.91 5.93
CA VAL A 194 -2.03 -15.40 6.75
C VAL A 194 -3.30 -15.26 5.92
N ILE A 195 -4.43 -15.64 6.50
CA ILE A 195 -5.77 -15.38 5.98
C ILE A 195 -6.54 -14.58 7.02
N ILE A 196 -7.08 -13.42 6.64
CA ILE A 196 -7.98 -12.62 7.47
C ILE A 196 -9.30 -12.39 6.75
N GLY A 197 -10.37 -12.23 7.51
CA GLY A 197 -11.68 -11.91 6.95
C GLY A 197 -12.41 -10.87 7.75
N SER A 198 -13.29 -10.07 7.08
CA SER A 198 -14.20 -9.16 7.76
C SER A 198 -15.26 -9.93 8.51
N GLU A 199 -15.66 -9.44 9.69
CA GLU A 199 -16.81 -9.97 10.43
C GLU A 199 -18.14 -9.43 9.88
N GLU A 200 -18.08 -8.35 9.11
CA GLU A 200 -19.22 -7.73 8.47
C GLU A 200 -19.63 -8.50 7.21
N SER A 201 -20.92 -8.52 6.93
CA SER A 201 -21.51 -9.38 5.91
C SER A 201 -21.63 -8.75 4.52
N SER A 202 -21.38 -7.44 4.37
CA SER A 202 -21.61 -6.79 3.06
C SER A 202 -20.75 -5.55 2.85
N PRO A 203 -19.73 -5.64 2.00
CA PRO A 203 -19.24 -6.89 1.39
C PRO A 203 -18.46 -7.74 2.40
N ARG A 204 -18.58 -9.06 2.31
CA ARG A 204 -17.66 -9.96 3.03
C ARG A 204 -16.29 -9.88 2.37
N ILE A 205 -15.28 -9.50 3.13
CA ILE A 205 -13.90 -9.38 2.64
C ILE A 205 -13.06 -10.55 3.17
N GLU A 206 -12.32 -11.21 2.28
CA GLU A 206 -11.33 -12.21 2.62
C GLU A 206 -10.01 -11.85 1.97
N LEU A 207 -8.96 -11.75 2.76
CA LEU A 207 -7.62 -11.36 2.34
C LEU A 207 -6.64 -12.46 2.71
N GLU A 208 -5.98 -13.02 1.70
CA GLU A 208 -4.96 -14.04 1.86
C GLU A 208 -3.62 -13.50 1.38
N MET A 209 -2.59 -13.66 2.19
CA MET A 209 -1.23 -13.20 1.89
C MET A 209 -0.19 -14.26 2.23
N SER A 210 0.82 -14.42 1.35
CA SER A 210 1.84 -15.46 1.50
C SER A 210 3.22 -15.00 1.02
N LEU A 211 4.28 -15.35 1.76
CA LEU A 211 5.67 -15.20 1.33
C LEU A 211 6.28 -16.51 0.78
N VAL A 212 5.53 -17.62 0.87
CA VAL A 212 5.98 -18.98 0.49
C VAL A 212 5.44 -19.42 -0.87
N MET A 213 5.24 -18.48 -1.79
CA MET A 213 4.88 -18.78 -3.17
C MET A 213 6.13 -18.98 -4.02
N TRP A 214 6.06 -19.95 -4.96
CA TRP A 214 7.14 -20.17 -5.93
C TRP A 214 7.24 -19.03 -6.96
N ARG A 215 6.12 -18.37 -7.23
CA ARG A 215 5.99 -17.28 -8.19
C ARG A 215 5.13 -16.18 -7.62
N ASN A 216 5.47 -14.93 -7.92
CA ASN A 216 4.61 -13.82 -7.60
C ASN A 216 3.20 -14.02 -8.19
N HIS A 217 2.19 -13.90 -7.35
CA HIS A 217 0.82 -14.20 -7.69
C HIS A 217 -0.15 -13.19 -7.06
N PHE A 218 -1.13 -12.77 -7.83
CA PHE A 218 -2.24 -11.96 -7.35
C PHE A 218 -3.53 -12.40 -8.04
N THR A 219 -4.57 -12.59 -7.23
CA THR A 219 -5.94 -12.76 -7.72
C THR A 219 -6.90 -11.94 -6.90
N CYS A 220 -7.99 -11.52 -7.55
CA CYS A 220 -9.10 -10.88 -6.87
C CYS A 220 -10.41 -11.30 -7.52
N ASP A 221 -11.37 -11.71 -6.70
CA ASP A 221 -12.72 -12.08 -7.09
C ASP A 221 -13.73 -11.22 -6.34
N VAL A 222 -14.53 -10.45 -7.07
CA VAL A 222 -15.66 -9.69 -6.53
C VAL A 222 -16.95 -10.34 -7.03
N LEU A 223 -17.76 -10.84 -6.12
CA LEU A 223 -19.06 -11.44 -6.41
C LEU A 223 -20.18 -10.49 -5.99
N ALA A 224 -21.17 -10.33 -6.85
CA ALA A 224 -22.23 -9.35 -6.66
C ALA A 224 -23.57 -9.81 -7.28
N GLU A 225 -24.62 -9.07 -6.96
CA GLU A 225 -25.99 -9.33 -7.36
C GLU A 225 -26.17 -9.44 -8.90
N LYS A 226 -25.56 -8.51 -9.65
CA LYS A 226 -25.73 -8.40 -11.11
C LYS A 226 -24.56 -8.95 -11.92
N GLY A 227 -23.59 -9.58 -11.25
CA GLY A 227 -22.44 -10.17 -11.92
C GLY A 227 -21.22 -10.35 -11.04
N SER A 228 -20.06 -10.56 -11.66
CA SER A 228 -18.79 -10.69 -10.97
C SER A 228 -17.69 -9.96 -11.73
N ALA A 229 -16.61 -9.61 -11.00
CA ALA A 229 -15.42 -9.03 -11.60
C ALA A 229 -14.17 -9.67 -11.01
N HIS A 230 -13.18 -9.92 -11.87
CA HIS A 230 -11.99 -10.69 -11.52
C HIS A 230 -10.74 -9.99 -12.02
N ILE A 231 -9.66 -10.04 -11.20
CA ILE A 231 -8.34 -9.60 -11.60
C ILE A 231 -7.38 -10.77 -11.44
N SER A 232 -6.54 -11.00 -12.43
CA SER A 232 -5.46 -11.98 -12.37
C SER A 232 -4.14 -11.32 -12.75
N SER A 233 -3.13 -11.46 -11.90
CA SER A 233 -1.80 -10.86 -11.98
C SER A 233 -1.79 -9.32 -11.84
N LEU A 234 -0.59 -8.75 -11.76
CA LEU A 234 -0.33 -7.30 -11.71
C LEU A 234 0.64 -6.92 -12.84
N CYS A 235 0.59 -5.68 -13.32
CA CYS A 235 1.46 -5.19 -14.40
C CYS A 235 2.96 -5.44 -14.14
N LYS A 236 3.40 -5.34 -12.89
CA LYS A 236 4.80 -5.57 -12.49
C LYS A 236 5.32 -6.99 -12.72
N TRP A 237 4.43 -7.96 -12.98
CA TRP A 237 4.82 -9.38 -13.14
C TRP A 237 4.49 -9.95 -14.52
N GLY A 238 4.11 -9.09 -15.46
CA GLY A 238 3.76 -9.47 -16.82
C GLY A 238 2.30 -9.19 -17.14
N PRO A 239 1.67 -9.99 -18.01
CA PRO A 239 0.29 -9.73 -18.37
C PRO A 239 -0.64 -9.77 -17.17
N THR A 240 -1.50 -8.74 -17.06
CA THR A 240 -2.57 -8.68 -16.08
C THR A 240 -3.91 -8.69 -16.79
N THR A 241 -4.89 -9.39 -16.23
CA THR A 241 -6.19 -9.58 -16.87
C THR A 241 -7.31 -9.14 -15.93
N PHE A 242 -8.26 -8.39 -16.50
CA PHE A 242 -9.51 -8.03 -15.85
C PHE A 242 -10.66 -8.70 -16.59
N VAL A 243 -11.57 -9.37 -15.88
CA VAL A 243 -12.76 -10.01 -16.41
C VAL A 243 -13.98 -9.45 -15.69
N TYR A 244 -14.98 -9.01 -16.46
CA TYR A 244 -16.30 -8.67 -15.95
C TYR A 244 -17.31 -9.63 -16.54
N ARG A 245 -18.14 -10.27 -15.70
CA ARG A 245 -19.22 -11.17 -16.10
C ARG A 245 -20.55 -10.59 -15.67
N LYS A 246 -21.41 -10.30 -16.63
CA LYS A 246 -22.79 -9.90 -16.35
C LYS A 246 -23.63 -11.14 -16.11
N ARG A 247 -24.37 -11.15 -15.00
CA ARG A 247 -25.29 -12.24 -14.66
C ARG A 247 -26.41 -12.37 -15.68
N VAL A 248 -26.77 -13.61 -16.02
CA VAL A 248 -27.91 -13.97 -16.84
C VAL A 248 -28.78 -14.93 -16.02
N LEU A 249 -30.03 -14.53 -15.77
CA LEU A 249 -30.98 -15.31 -14.97
C LEU A 249 -31.75 -16.30 -15.87
N PRO A 250 -32.24 -17.45 -15.31
CA PRO A 250 -32.02 -17.91 -13.93
C PRO A 250 -30.59 -18.45 -13.70
N SER A 251 -29.94 -19.03 -14.74
CA SER A 251 -28.60 -19.65 -14.67
C SER A 251 -27.89 -19.69 -16.04
N GLY A 252 -28.20 -18.72 -16.91
CA GLY A 252 -27.64 -18.64 -18.24
C GLY A 252 -26.13 -18.34 -18.22
N LYS A 253 -25.44 -18.66 -19.34
CA LYS A 253 -24.03 -18.33 -19.54
C LYS A 253 -23.83 -16.82 -19.46
N PRO A 254 -22.95 -16.33 -18.58
CA PRO A 254 -22.75 -14.89 -18.41
C PRO A 254 -22.13 -14.25 -19.65
N ILE A 255 -22.50 -12.99 -19.92
CA ILE A 255 -21.83 -12.16 -20.91
C ILE A 255 -20.51 -11.72 -20.30
N GLU A 256 -19.39 -12.11 -20.92
CA GLU A 256 -18.04 -11.84 -20.43
C GLU A 256 -17.37 -10.72 -21.23
N ARG A 257 -16.72 -9.80 -20.52
CA ARG A 257 -15.79 -8.81 -21.08
C ARG A 257 -14.42 -9.00 -20.43
N LYS A 258 -13.43 -9.34 -21.25
CA LYS A 258 -12.05 -9.60 -20.83
C LYS A 258 -11.10 -8.53 -21.39
N ILE A 259 -10.20 -8.03 -20.55
CA ILE A 259 -9.17 -7.06 -20.94
C ILE A 259 -7.84 -7.53 -20.36
N THR A 260 -6.87 -7.78 -21.24
CA THR A 260 -5.51 -8.15 -20.85
C THR A 260 -4.55 -7.02 -21.20
N LEU A 261 -3.73 -6.62 -20.26
CA LEU A 261 -2.69 -5.60 -20.44
C LEU A 261 -1.31 -6.24 -20.37
N LYS A 262 -0.48 -5.94 -21.39
CA LYS A 262 0.94 -6.29 -21.44
C LYS A 262 1.74 -5.00 -21.45
N LYS A 263 2.09 -4.49 -20.28
CA LYS A 263 2.88 -3.25 -20.15
C LYS A 263 3.77 -3.29 -18.92
N LYS A 264 4.82 -2.46 -18.94
CA LYS A 264 5.67 -2.25 -17.76
C LYS A 264 4.84 -1.71 -16.59
N ASP A 265 5.29 -1.96 -15.36
CA ASP A 265 4.67 -1.44 -14.15
C ASP A 265 4.62 0.09 -14.16
N PRO A 266 3.44 0.70 -14.24
CA PRO A 266 3.32 2.14 -14.24
C PRO A 266 3.13 2.73 -12.85
N THR A 267 2.95 1.87 -11.83
CA THR A 267 2.39 2.27 -10.53
C THR A 267 3.29 3.24 -9.77
N TRP A 268 4.59 3.04 -9.81
CA TRP A 268 5.57 3.86 -9.10
C TRP A 268 5.66 5.28 -9.68
N VAL A 269 5.72 5.37 -11.01
CA VAL A 269 5.78 6.66 -11.70
C VAL A 269 4.47 7.43 -11.52
N LEU A 270 3.33 6.76 -11.70
CA LEU A 270 2.01 7.39 -11.52
C LEU A 270 1.78 7.84 -10.08
N GLU A 271 2.24 7.08 -9.10
CA GLU A 271 2.18 7.46 -7.70
C GLU A 271 3.03 8.71 -7.42
N TYR A 272 4.26 8.75 -7.94
CA TYR A 272 5.11 9.91 -7.78
C TYR A 272 4.53 11.16 -8.45
N GLU A 273 4.00 11.04 -9.67
CA GLU A 273 3.30 12.14 -10.35
C GLU A 273 2.06 12.60 -9.57
N TYR A 274 1.30 11.68 -9.00
CA TYR A 274 0.19 12.00 -8.11
C TYR A 274 0.66 12.78 -6.89
N PHE A 275 1.73 12.33 -6.22
CA PHE A 275 2.33 13.04 -5.09
C PHE A 275 2.73 14.47 -5.46
N LYS A 276 3.41 14.66 -6.59
CA LYS A 276 3.76 16.01 -7.08
C LYS A 276 2.52 16.88 -7.29
N ASN A 277 1.47 16.32 -7.87
CA ASN A 277 0.24 17.05 -8.12
C ASN A 277 -0.45 17.52 -6.84
N ILE A 278 -0.55 16.66 -5.81
CA ILE A 278 -1.16 17.06 -4.54
C ILE A 278 -0.31 18.08 -3.78
N CYS A 279 1.03 18.01 -3.89
CA CYS A 279 1.94 19.02 -3.36
C CYS A 279 1.73 20.38 -4.07
N LYS A 280 1.73 20.39 -5.40
CA LYS A 280 1.51 21.60 -6.21
C LYS A 280 0.15 22.28 -5.91
N LYS A 281 -0.88 21.48 -5.65
CA LYS A 281 -2.23 21.97 -5.28
C LYS A 281 -2.36 22.33 -3.80
N SER A 282 -1.30 22.19 -3.01
CA SER A 282 -1.34 22.37 -1.54
C SER A 282 -2.48 21.60 -0.89
N GLN A 283 -2.74 20.38 -1.36
CA GLN A 283 -3.82 19.55 -0.84
C GLN A 283 -3.57 19.24 0.63
N LYS A 284 -4.63 19.33 1.45
CA LYS A 284 -4.53 19.00 2.87
C LYS A 284 -4.15 17.54 3.05
N THR A 285 -3.21 17.28 3.95
CA THR A 285 -2.85 15.89 4.36
C THR A 285 -4.08 15.17 4.89
N ASP A 286 -4.27 13.94 4.40
CA ASP A 286 -5.29 13.00 4.89
C ASP A 286 -4.63 11.64 5.15
N LEU A 287 -4.51 11.25 6.41
CA LEU A 287 -3.97 9.98 6.89
C LEU A 287 -5.07 9.08 7.49
N SER A 288 -6.35 9.39 7.22
CA SER A 288 -7.50 8.61 7.72
C SER A 288 -7.41 7.12 7.34
N ARG A 289 -6.89 6.84 6.14
CA ARG A 289 -6.69 5.48 5.64
C ARG A 289 -5.57 4.75 6.38
N ASP A 290 -4.45 5.43 6.64
CA ASP A 290 -3.36 4.88 7.46
C ASP A 290 -3.82 4.59 8.89
N TYR A 291 -4.62 5.50 9.45
CA TYR A 291 -5.26 5.31 10.75
C TYR A 291 -6.16 4.06 10.74
N TRP A 292 -7.02 3.89 9.73
CA TRP A 292 -7.89 2.73 9.60
C TRP A 292 -7.08 1.43 9.46
N ILE A 293 -6.06 1.38 8.59
CA ILE A 293 -5.19 0.21 8.39
C ILE A 293 -4.52 -0.17 9.73
N LEU A 294 -3.91 0.80 10.41
CA LEU A 294 -3.26 0.54 11.69
C LEU A 294 -4.25 0.04 12.73
N LYS A 295 -5.46 0.61 12.78
CA LYS A 295 -6.52 0.20 13.71
C LYS A 295 -6.97 -1.24 13.45
N VAL A 296 -7.15 -1.64 12.18
CA VAL A 296 -7.43 -3.02 11.79
C VAL A 296 -6.32 -3.96 12.26
N LEU A 297 -5.05 -3.64 11.93
CA LEU A 297 -3.90 -4.45 12.32
C LEU A 297 -3.78 -4.63 13.84
N GLN A 298 -4.03 -3.57 14.62
CA GLN A 298 -4.00 -3.64 16.08
C GLN A 298 -5.18 -4.43 16.68
N LYS A 299 -6.39 -4.29 16.10
CA LYS A 299 -7.56 -5.05 16.56
C LYS A 299 -7.41 -6.55 16.32
N ILE A 300 -6.95 -6.95 15.14
CA ILE A 300 -6.68 -8.36 14.80
C ILE A 300 -5.68 -8.99 15.79
N GLN A 301 -4.68 -8.23 16.24
CA GLN A 301 -3.71 -8.74 17.24
C GLN A 301 -4.31 -8.94 18.61
N ARG A 302 -5.24 -8.06 19.04
CA ARG A 302 -5.85 -8.10 20.38
C ARG A 302 -6.93 -9.16 20.50
N GLY A 303 -7.56 -9.55 19.41
CA GLY A 303 -8.61 -10.56 19.35
C GLY A 303 -8.10 -12.00 19.40
N LYS A 304 -6.95 -12.23 20.09
CA LYS A 304 -6.41 -13.56 20.41
C LYS A 304 -7.26 -14.26 21.44
#